data_ec66e3b21d8fc10be2b86aab40fd9fa9
#
_entry.id   ec66e3b21d8fc10be2b86aab40fd9fa9
#
_cell.length_a   1.000
_cell.length_b   1.000
_cell.length_c   1.000
_cell.angle_alpha   90.00
_cell.angle_beta   90.00
_cell.angle_gamma   90.00
#
_symmetry.space_group_name_H-M   'P 1'
#
loop_
_entity.id
_entity.type
_entity.pdbx_description
1 polymer ?
#
loop_
_entity_poly.entity_id
_entity_poly.type
_entity_poly.pdbx_seq_one_letter_code
_entity_poly.pdbx_strand_id
1 'polypeptide(L)'
;MYSGMADVAAITGDSSYIKAIDKIWENIVGKKIYITGGIGARHAGEAFGDNYELPNLTAYNETCAAIGNVYMNYRLFLLHGDSKYFDVLERTLYNGLISGVSLDGGKFFYPNPLSCDGKYHFNADHTITRQPWFGCACCPSNISRFIPSLPGYVYAVKDNQVYVNLFLSNRAELKLNEKKVVLEQETGYPWNGDIRVKVAQGNLPFTMNIRIPGWVRGSVLPSDLYSYADDLKLGYRVLVNGEEVTGELRKGYLRIDRKWKKGDVVEVHFDMHPRVVKANEKVVADRGRVAVERGPIVYCAEWADNDFNIQNIILNRHPKFQVTEKP
;
A
#
# COMPACT_ATOMS: atom_id res chain seq x y z
N MET A 1 -5.18 -12.80 13.54
CA MET A 1 -4.25 -13.83 14.07
C MET A 1 -2.78 -13.47 13.77
N TYR A 2 -2.31 -13.30 12.54
CA TYR A 2 -0.90 -13.08 12.19
C TYR A 2 -0.27 -11.83 12.82
N SER A 3 -1.03 -10.74 12.93
CA SER A 3 -0.58 -9.55 13.66
C SER A 3 -0.27 -9.87 15.13
N GLY A 4 -1.14 -10.65 15.79
CA GLY A 4 -0.92 -11.08 17.17
C GLY A 4 0.30 -12.00 17.32
N MET A 5 0.56 -12.88 16.32
CA MET A 5 1.80 -13.67 16.32
C MET A 5 3.06 -12.80 16.28
N ALA A 6 3.03 -11.72 15.47
CA ALA A 6 4.13 -10.77 15.41
C ALA A 6 4.33 -10.01 16.74
N ASP A 7 3.22 -9.60 17.40
CA ASP A 7 3.27 -8.95 18.70
C ASP A 7 3.82 -9.89 19.78
N VAL A 8 3.38 -11.15 19.82
CA VAL A 8 3.91 -12.17 20.72
C VAL A 8 5.40 -12.41 20.49
N ALA A 9 5.81 -12.54 19.21
CA ALA A 9 7.21 -12.69 18.84
C ALA A 9 8.07 -11.51 19.33
N ALA A 10 7.57 -10.28 19.18
CA ALA A 10 8.26 -9.08 19.64
C ALA A 10 8.44 -9.02 21.17
N ILE A 11 7.42 -9.50 21.93
CA ILE A 11 7.43 -9.47 23.41
C ILE A 11 8.30 -10.60 23.97
N THR A 12 8.16 -11.80 23.41
CA THR A 12 8.81 -13.01 23.95
C THR A 12 10.23 -13.25 23.41
N GLY A 13 10.55 -12.65 22.25
CA GLY A 13 11.79 -12.95 21.52
C GLY A 13 11.80 -14.37 20.90
N ASP A 14 10.68 -15.07 20.88
CA ASP A 14 10.59 -16.42 20.32
C ASP A 14 10.73 -16.42 18.80
N SER A 15 11.91 -16.85 18.33
CA SER A 15 12.24 -16.91 16.91
C SER A 15 11.37 -17.90 16.12
N SER A 16 10.67 -18.85 16.76
CA SER A 16 9.79 -19.77 16.08
C SER A 16 8.58 -19.08 15.49
N TYR A 17 8.00 -18.12 16.25
CA TYR A 17 6.92 -17.26 15.75
C TYR A 17 7.37 -16.36 14.61
N ILE A 18 8.59 -15.77 14.70
CA ILE A 18 9.15 -14.93 13.64
C ILE A 18 9.29 -15.75 12.36
N LYS A 19 9.93 -16.93 12.43
CA LYS A 19 10.09 -17.82 11.28
C LYS A 19 8.77 -18.28 10.67
N ALA A 20 7.76 -18.55 11.49
CA ALA A 20 6.44 -18.96 11.03
C ALA A 20 5.74 -17.81 10.28
N ILE A 21 5.73 -16.62 10.86
CA ILE A 21 5.03 -15.48 10.25
C ILE A 21 5.73 -14.98 8.99
N ASP A 22 7.06 -15.03 8.93
CA ASP A 22 7.83 -14.69 7.73
C ASP A 22 7.45 -15.63 6.57
N LYS A 23 7.39 -16.95 6.80
CA LYS A 23 6.95 -17.92 5.79
C LYS A 23 5.49 -17.71 5.35
N ILE A 24 4.61 -17.36 6.28
CA ILE A 24 3.21 -17.04 5.98
C ILE A 24 3.16 -15.80 5.09
N TRP A 25 3.90 -14.75 5.45
CA TRP A 25 3.97 -13.52 4.68
C TRP A 25 4.52 -13.75 3.27
N GLU A 26 5.61 -14.50 3.12
CA GLU A 26 6.17 -14.88 1.82
C GLU A 26 5.16 -15.65 0.96
N ASN A 27 4.39 -16.56 1.55
CA ASN A 27 3.35 -17.30 0.83
C ASN A 27 2.19 -16.36 0.41
N ILE A 28 1.74 -15.46 1.29
CA ILE A 28 0.67 -14.50 0.98
C ILE A 28 1.12 -13.59 -0.16
N VAL A 29 2.25 -12.92 -0.01
CA VAL A 29 2.72 -11.89 -0.95
C VAL A 29 3.20 -12.51 -2.27
N GLY A 30 3.73 -13.72 -2.23
CA GLY A 30 4.20 -14.41 -3.44
C GLY A 30 3.14 -15.18 -4.22
N LYS A 31 1.96 -15.46 -3.62
CA LYS A 31 1.03 -16.43 -4.23
C LYS A 31 -0.45 -16.16 -3.99
N LYS A 32 -0.84 -15.28 -3.06
CA LYS A 32 -2.23 -15.18 -2.56
C LYS A 32 -2.75 -13.76 -2.39
N ILE A 33 -1.96 -12.74 -2.71
CA ILE A 33 -2.36 -11.35 -2.67
C ILE A 33 -2.81 -10.90 -4.06
N TYR A 34 -3.87 -10.11 -4.13
CA TYR A 34 -4.32 -9.48 -5.36
C TYR A 34 -3.52 -8.24 -5.69
N ILE A 35 -3.56 -7.82 -6.94
CA ILE A 35 -2.86 -6.59 -7.41
C ILE A 35 -3.24 -5.35 -6.60
N THR A 36 -4.45 -5.30 -6.06
CA THR A 36 -4.95 -4.24 -5.19
C THR A 36 -4.43 -4.31 -3.75
N GLY A 37 -3.65 -5.35 -3.41
CA GLY A 37 -3.24 -5.60 -2.03
C GLY A 37 -4.31 -6.32 -1.19
N GLY A 38 -5.48 -6.59 -1.76
CA GLY A 38 -6.54 -7.38 -1.14
C GLY A 38 -6.12 -8.84 -0.95
N ILE A 39 -6.71 -9.53 0.02
CA ILE A 39 -6.45 -10.92 0.35
C ILE A 39 -7.75 -11.68 0.63
N GLY A 40 -7.74 -12.99 0.42
CA GLY A 40 -8.91 -13.86 0.61
C GLY A 40 -9.65 -14.11 -0.71
N ALA A 41 -9.42 -15.29 -1.32
CA ALA A 41 -10.00 -15.64 -2.61
C ALA A 41 -11.39 -16.24 -2.49
N ARG A 42 -11.65 -17.00 -1.39
CA ARG A 42 -12.84 -17.81 -1.22
C ARG A 42 -13.85 -17.17 -0.28
N HIS A 43 -15.11 -17.12 -0.72
CA HIS A 43 -16.23 -16.69 0.09
C HIS A 43 -16.51 -17.66 1.25
N ALA A 44 -16.48 -18.97 0.94
CA ALA A 44 -16.70 -20.00 1.94
C ALA A 44 -15.57 -19.99 2.99
N GLY A 45 -15.93 -19.70 4.23
CA GLY A 45 -15.00 -19.59 5.36
C GLY A 45 -14.14 -18.32 5.34
N GLU A 46 -14.45 -17.35 4.47
CA GLU A 46 -13.69 -16.07 4.37
C GLU A 46 -12.18 -16.35 4.26
N ALA A 47 -11.79 -17.22 3.33
CA ALA A 47 -10.51 -17.89 3.37
C ALA A 47 -9.60 -17.55 2.19
N PHE A 48 -8.30 -17.78 2.42
CA PHE A 48 -7.36 -17.92 1.31
C PHE A 48 -7.71 -19.15 0.45
N GLY A 49 -7.53 -19.03 -0.85
CA GLY A 49 -7.53 -20.15 -1.77
C GLY A 49 -6.20 -20.91 -1.79
N ASP A 50 -6.07 -21.82 -2.75
CA ASP A 50 -4.80 -22.48 -3.04
C ASP A 50 -3.76 -21.47 -3.56
N ASN A 51 -2.49 -21.89 -3.71
CA ASN A 51 -1.48 -21.01 -4.28
C ASN A 51 -1.87 -20.61 -5.71
N TYR A 52 -1.84 -19.31 -6.02
CA TYR A 52 -2.21 -18.71 -7.30
C TYR A 52 -3.72 -18.79 -7.64
N GLU A 53 -4.57 -19.18 -6.70
CA GLU A 53 -6.02 -19.10 -6.82
C GLU A 53 -6.46 -17.66 -6.52
N LEU A 54 -6.58 -16.86 -7.57
CA LEU A 54 -6.91 -15.44 -7.51
C LEU A 54 -8.03 -15.12 -8.54
N PRO A 55 -9.26 -15.65 -8.34
CA PRO A 55 -10.38 -15.33 -9.23
C PRO A 55 -10.71 -13.84 -9.16
N ASN A 56 -11.18 -13.26 -10.28
CA ASN A 56 -11.52 -11.84 -10.34
C ASN A 56 -12.96 -11.55 -9.90
N LEU A 57 -13.94 -12.26 -10.49
CA LEU A 57 -15.36 -12.04 -10.26
C LEU A 57 -15.82 -12.51 -8.88
N THR A 58 -15.29 -13.65 -8.41
CA THR A 58 -15.68 -14.30 -7.15
C THR A 58 -14.69 -14.07 -6.02
N ALA A 59 -13.73 -13.14 -6.22
CA ALA A 59 -12.80 -12.76 -5.18
C ALA A 59 -13.55 -12.22 -3.96
N TYR A 60 -13.30 -12.81 -2.78
CA TYR A 60 -13.90 -12.29 -1.57
C TYR A 60 -13.25 -10.97 -1.15
N ASN A 61 -11.94 -10.92 -1.02
CA ASN A 61 -11.19 -9.69 -0.78
C ASN A 61 -11.86 -8.76 0.22
N GLU A 62 -12.14 -9.29 1.41
CA GLU A 62 -12.89 -8.57 2.43
C GLU A 62 -12.17 -7.30 2.88
N THR A 63 -12.92 -6.22 3.08
CA THR A 63 -12.41 -4.96 3.63
C THR A 63 -11.70 -5.18 4.97
N CYS A 64 -12.24 -6.04 5.86
CA CYS A 64 -11.57 -6.38 7.12
C CYS A 64 -10.27 -7.15 6.92
N ALA A 65 -10.20 -8.01 5.92
CA ALA A 65 -8.97 -8.75 5.59
C ALA A 65 -7.88 -7.80 5.07
N ALA A 66 -8.24 -6.80 4.26
CA ALA A 66 -7.33 -5.75 3.82
C ALA A 66 -6.76 -4.96 5.01
N ILE A 67 -7.59 -4.56 5.98
CA ILE A 67 -7.16 -3.91 7.22
C ILE A 67 -6.23 -4.84 8.02
N GLY A 68 -6.59 -6.12 8.13
CA GLY A 68 -5.76 -7.15 8.78
C GLY A 68 -4.39 -7.30 8.13
N ASN A 69 -4.32 -7.20 6.80
CA ASN A 69 -3.09 -7.22 6.03
C ASN A 69 -2.21 -5.99 6.33
N VAL A 70 -2.81 -4.79 6.42
CA VAL A 70 -2.10 -3.58 6.85
C VAL A 70 -1.51 -3.75 8.25
N TYR A 71 -2.27 -4.27 9.21
CA TYR A 71 -1.79 -4.51 10.57
C TYR A 71 -0.64 -5.51 10.63
N MET A 72 -0.71 -6.59 9.86
CA MET A 72 0.37 -7.57 9.78
C MET A 72 1.65 -6.96 9.22
N ASN A 73 1.55 -6.26 8.08
CA ASN A 73 2.71 -5.65 7.44
C ASN A 73 3.37 -4.57 8.32
N TYR A 74 2.58 -3.76 9.02
CA TYR A 74 3.13 -2.78 9.96
C TYR A 74 3.95 -3.44 11.08
N ARG A 75 3.43 -4.52 11.69
CA ARG A 75 4.13 -5.24 12.76
C ARG A 75 5.40 -5.93 12.27
N LEU A 76 5.35 -6.51 11.08
CA LEU A 76 6.54 -7.09 10.46
C LEU A 76 7.58 -6.02 10.15
N PHE A 77 7.15 -4.82 9.74
CA PHE A 77 8.08 -3.69 9.61
C PHE A 77 8.73 -3.33 10.95
N LEU A 78 7.99 -3.28 12.03
CA LEU A 78 8.54 -3.00 13.37
C LEU A 78 9.56 -4.05 13.81
N LEU A 79 9.39 -5.32 13.43
CA LEU A 79 10.35 -6.39 13.69
C LEU A 79 11.61 -6.29 12.83
N HIS A 80 11.45 -6.03 11.54
CA HIS A 80 12.53 -6.20 10.56
C HIS A 80 13.14 -4.89 10.05
N GLY A 81 12.42 -3.76 10.13
CA GLY A 81 12.85 -2.46 9.63
C GLY A 81 13.06 -2.42 8.12
N ASP A 82 12.28 -3.20 7.35
CA ASP A 82 12.40 -3.32 5.88
C ASP A 82 11.19 -2.68 5.19
N SER A 83 11.45 -1.83 4.19
CA SER A 83 10.42 -1.10 3.46
C SER A 83 9.48 -2.00 2.65
N LYS A 84 9.87 -3.24 2.35
CA LYS A 84 9.04 -4.20 1.60
C LYS A 84 7.67 -4.43 2.26
N TYR A 85 7.59 -4.32 3.57
CA TYR A 85 6.33 -4.41 4.31
C TYR A 85 5.46 -3.17 4.08
N PHE A 86 6.08 -1.98 3.98
CA PHE A 86 5.35 -0.77 3.61
C PHE A 86 4.95 -0.74 2.13
N ASP A 87 5.67 -1.40 1.25
CA ASP A 87 5.27 -1.52 -0.16
C ASP A 87 3.94 -2.30 -0.29
N VAL A 88 3.78 -3.38 0.50
CA VAL A 88 2.51 -4.13 0.58
C VAL A 88 1.43 -3.33 1.32
N LEU A 89 1.77 -2.69 2.44
CA LEU A 89 0.86 -1.88 3.25
C LEU A 89 0.27 -0.73 2.42
N GLU A 90 1.11 0.03 1.75
CA GLU A 90 0.73 1.17 0.92
C GLU A 90 -0.19 0.76 -0.23
N ARG A 91 0.18 -0.34 -0.94
CA ARG A 91 -0.67 -0.90 -1.99
C ARG A 91 -2.05 -1.28 -1.47
N THR A 92 -2.09 -1.98 -0.34
CA THR A 92 -3.35 -2.38 0.30
C THR A 92 -4.17 -1.16 0.71
N LEU A 93 -3.54 -0.17 1.33
CA LEU A 93 -4.18 1.04 1.82
C LEU A 93 -4.87 1.82 0.70
N TYR A 94 -4.13 2.14 -0.37
CA TYR A 94 -4.62 2.99 -1.45
C TYR A 94 -5.54 2.27 -2.44
N ASN A 95 -5.65 0.95 -2.39
CA ASN A 95 -6.47 0.19 -3.31
C ASN A 95 -7.46 -0.74 -2.58
N GLY A 96 -7.04 -1.92 -2.16
CA GLY A 96 -7.95 -2.94 -1.62
C GLY A 96 -8.65 -2.58 -0.30
N LEU A 97 -8.14 -1.61 0.45
CA LEU A 97 -8.75 -1.16 1.71
C LEU A 97 -9.71 0.01 1.48
N ILE A 98 -9.22 1.10 0.84
CA ILE A 98 -10.02 2.32 0.69
C ILE A 98 -11.21 2.12 -0.27
N SER A 99 -11.15 1.15 -1.18
CA SER A 99 -12.27 0.74 -2.02
C SER A 99 -13.48 0.26 -1.21
N GLY A 100 -13.26 -0.16 0.04
CA GLY A 100 -14.31 -0.59 0.97
C GLY A 100 -15.25 0.51 1.44
N VAL A 101 -14.99 1.79 1.13
CA VAL A 101 -15.84 2.91 1.54
C VAL A 101 -16.15 3.81 0.34
N SER A 102 -17.36 4.38 0.28
CA SER A 102 -17.74 5.36 -0.73
C SER A 102 -17.06 6.71 -0.52
N LEU A 103 -17.01 7.53 -1.56
CA LEU A 103 -16.37 8.87 -1.50
C LEU A 103 -17.04 9.79 -0.47
N ASP A 104 -18.35 9.65 -0.27
CA ASP A 104 -19.11 10.41 0.75
C ASP A 104 -18.97 9.81 2.17
N GLY A 105 -18.26 8.67 2.31
CA GLY A 105 -18.05 7.97 3.58
C GLY A 105 -19.27 7.23 4.14
N GLY A 106 -20.41 7.25 3.45
CA GLY A 106 -21.70 6.77 3.95
C GLY A 106 -22.06 5.33 3.59
N LYS A 107 -21.31 4.70 2.69
CA LYS A 107 -21.62 3.35 2.18
C LYS A 107 -20.37 2.50 2.06
N PHE A 108 -20.54 1.17 2.14
CA PHE A 108 -19.44 0.23 2.27
C PHE A 108 -19.56 -0.97 1.34
N PHE A 109 -18.43 -1.53 0.94
CA PHE A 109 -18.31 -2.90 0.47
C PHE A 109 -17.85 -3.81 1.60
N TYR A 110 -18.39 -5.03 1.61
CA TYR A 110 -17.90 -6.14 2.42
C TYR A 110 -16.80 -6.87 1.63
N PRO A 111 -17.09 -7.65 0.56
CA PRO A 111 -16.10 -8.08 -0.43
C PRO A 111 -15.75 -6.98 -1.43
N ASN A 112 -14.57 -7.08 -2.01
CA ASN A 112 -14.06 -6.17 -3.04
C ASN A 112 -13.52 -6.99 -4.24
N PRO A 113 -14.36 -7.59 -5.08
CA PRO A 113 -13.92 -8.32 -6.26
C PRO A 113 -13.23 -7.39 -7.27
N LEU A 114 -12.38 -7.96 -8.13
CA LEU A 114 -11.65 -7.21 -9.15
C LEU A 114 -12.45 -7.06 -10.46
N SER A 115 -13.55 -7.77 -10.58
CA SER A 115 -14.44 -7.73 -11.74
C SER A 115 -15.88 -7.79 -11.28
N CYS A 116 -16.77 -7.08 -11.98
CA CYS A 116 -18.21 -7.13 -11.77
C CYS A 116 -18.87 -7.31 -13.14
N ASP A 117 -19.83 -8.23 -13.24
CA ASP A 117 -20.61 -8.49 -14.46
C ASP A 117 -22.07 -7.99 -14.37
N GLY A 118 -22.40 -7.32 -13.26
CA GLY A 118 -23.74 -6.84 -12.97
C GLY A 118 -24.77 -7.92 -12.60
N LYS A 119 -24.35 -9.21 -12.55
CA LYS A 119 -25.21 -10.37 -12.27
C LYS A 119 -24.81 -11.08 -11.00
N TYR A 120 -23.53 -11.21 -10.75
CA TYR A 120 -23.00 -11.83 -9.54
C TYR A 120 -23.11 -10.86 -8.36
N HIS A 121 -24.02 -11.15 -7.45
CA HIS A 121 -24.29 -10.35 -6.25
C HIS A 121 -23.22 -10.67 -5.19
N PHE A 122 -22.07 -10.01 -5.29
CA PHE A 122 -20.90 -10.29 -4.48
C PHE A 122 -20.94 -9.68 -3.08
N ASN A 123 -21.62 -8.53 -2.91
CA ASN A 123 -21.62 -7.83 -1.63
C ASN A 123 -22.56 -8.52 -0.62
N ALA A 124 -22.33 -8.30 0.66
CA ALA A 124 -23.23 -8.78 1.70
C ALA A 124 -24.67 -8.28 1.43
N ASP A 125 -25.67 -9.00 1.94
CA ASP A 125 -27.09 -8.79 1.67
C ASP A 125 -27.46 -8.90 0.17
N HIS A 126 -26.68 -9.68 -0.60
CA HIS A 126 -26.92 -10.00 -2.02
C HIS A 126 -27.06 -8.79 -2.92
N THR A 127 -26.16 -7.81 -2.79
CA THR A 127 -26.11 -6.63 -3.63
C THR A 127 -24.84 -6.58 -4.49
N ILE A 128 -24.79 -5.64 -5.44
CA ILE A 128 -23.61 -5.33 -6.27
C ILE A 128 -23.07 -3.92 -6.02
N THR A 129 -23.68 -3.19 -5.11
CA THR A 129 -23.34 -1.80 -4.79
C THR A 129 -22.99 -1.67 -3.32
N ARG A 130 -22.28 -0.59 -2.97
CA ARG A 130 -22.01 -0.26 -1.57
C ARG A 130 -23.30 -0.03 -0.81
N GLN A 131 -23.37 -0.54 0.42
CA GLN A 131 -24.52 -0.45 1.30
C GLN A 131 -24.20 0.39 2.53
N PRO A 132 -25.18 1.13 3.09
CA PRO A 132 -24.94 1.96 4.28
C PRO A 132 -24.60 1.13 5.52
N TRP A 133 -25.08 -0.11 5.59
CA TRP A 133 -24.86 -1.02 6.72
C TRP A 133 -25.07 -2.47 6.31
N PHE A 134 -24.67 -3.40 7.18
CA PHE A 134 -24.85 -4.85 7.01
C PHE A 134 -25.34 -5.49 8.30
N GLY A 135 -26.01 -6.62 8.21
CA GLY A 135 -26.44 -7.42 9.37
C GLY A 135 -25.24 -7.83 10.25
N CYS A 136 -24.11 -8.20 9.63
CA CYS A 136 -22.82 -8.29 10.30
C CYS A 136 -21.95 -7.10 9.87
N ALA A 137 -21.88 -6.06 10.70
CA ALA A 137 -21.28 -4.77 10.35
C ALA A 137 -19.78 -4.69 10.66
N CYS A 138 -19.01 -5.78 10.47
CA CYS A 138 -17.57 -5.79 10.77
C CYS A 138 -16.80 -4.82 9.86
N CYS A 139 -17.06 -4.79 8.57
CA CYS A 139 -16.34 -3.95 7.63
C CYS A 139 -16.58 -2.44 7.84
N PRO A 140 -17.82 -1.93 7.96
CA PRO A 140 -18.06 -0.52 8.26
C PRO A 140 -17.40 -0.07 9.57
N SER A 141 -17.58 -0.83 10.65
CA SER A 141 -17.00 -0.49 11.95
C SER A 141 -15.47 -0.57 11.94
N ASN A 142 -14.90 -1.53 11.22
CA ASN A 142 -13.45 -1.72 11.17
C ASN A 142 -12.76 -0.60 10.37
N ILE A 143 -13.31 -0.22 9.20
CA ILE A 143 -12.73 0.85 8.39
C ILE A 143 -12.85 2.21 9.08
N SER A 144 -14.01 2.48 9.74
CA SER A 144 -14.22 3.69 10.52
C SER A 144 -13.25 3.83 11.70
N ARG A 145 -12.85 2.70 12.30
CA ARG A 145 -11.83 2.67 13.35
C ARG A 145 -10.43 2.78 12.80
N PHE A 146 -10.17 2.20 11.62
CA PHE A 146 -8.84 2.15 11.01
C PHE A 146 -8.39 3.53 10.50
N ILE A 147 -9.24 4.26 9.77
CA ILE A 147 -8.90 5.55 9.15
C ILE A 147 -8.30 6.54 10.17
N PRO A 148 -8.88 6.77 11.35
CA PRO A 148 -8.29 7.66 12.35
C PRO A 148 -6.93 7.19 12.91
N SER A 149 -6.56 5.92 12.72
CA SER A 149 -5.28 5.37 13.16
C SER A 149 -4.13 5.62 12.17
N LEU A 150 -4.43 6.07 10.94
CA LEU A 150 -3.43 6.29 9.88
C LEU A 150 -2.23 7.15 10.28
N PRO A 151 -2.38 8.21 11.09
CA PRO A 151 -1.23 9.00 11.54
C PRO A 151 -0.14 8.17 12.22
N GLY A 152 -0.51 7.07 12.90
CA GLY A 152 0.42 6.16 13.56
C GLY A 152 1.32 5.35 12.62
N TYR A 153 1.05 5.34 11.32
CA TYR A 153 1.82 4.59 10.30
C TYR A 153 2.77 5.48 9.50
N VAL A 154 2.63 6.81 9.61
CA VAL A 154 3.42 7.76 8.80
C VAL A 154 4.89 7.72 9.17
N TYR A 155 5.16 7.69 10.46
CA TYR A 155 6.53 7.65 10.99
C TYR A 155 6.73 6.46 11.93
N ALA A 156 7.97 6.01 12.00
CA ALA A 156 8.44 5.15 13.08
C ALA A 156 9.73 5.72 13.65
N VAL A 157 9.94 5.48 14.94
CA VAL A 157 11.16 5.90 15.64
C VAL A 157 11.83 4.69 16.25
N LYS A 158 13.13 4.58 16.04
CA LYS A 158 13.97 3.59 16.72
C LYS A 158 15.28 4.25 17.11
N ASP A 159 15.58 4.27 18.40
CA ASP A 159 16.77 4.93 18.95
C ASP A 159 16.85 6.39 18.47
N ASN A 160 17.90 6.73 17.73
CA ASN A 160 18.10 8.05 17.15
C ASN A 160 17.81 8.10 15.65
N GLN A 161 16.81 7.34 15.20
CA GLN A 161 16.42 7.24 13.80
C GLN A 161 14.91 7.49 13.64
N VAL A 162 14.57 8.25 12.61
CA VAL A 162 13.19 8.44 12.15
C VAL A 162 13.04 7.76 10.80
N TYR A 163 12.00 6.98 10.64
CA TYR A 163 11.58 6.37 9.37
C TYR A 163 10.38 7.13 8.85
N VAL A 164 10.49 7.70 7.66
CA VAL A 164 9.37 8.32 6.93
C VAL A 164 8.80 7.27 6.00
N ASN A 165 7.66 6.69 6.38
CA ASN A 165 7.11 5.48 5.77
C ASN A 165 5.97 5.76 4.80
N LEU A 166 5.03 6.65 5.17
CA LEU A 166 3.92 7.05 4.31
C LEU A 166 4.01 8.54 4.01
N PHE A 167 3.58 8.90 2.80
CA PHE A 167 3.60 10.26 2.32
C PHE A 167 2.20 10.85 2.38
N LEU A 168 1.91 11.54 3.49
CA LEU A 168 0.64 12.21 3.79
C LEU A 168 0.93 13.56 4.38
N SER A 169 0.23 14.60 3.96
CA SER A 169 0.38 15.94 4.57
C SER A 169 -0.02 15.91 6.03
N ASN A 170 0.92 16.27 6.91
CA ASN A 170 0.72 16.19 8.35
C ASN A 170 1.72 17.05 9.12
N ARG A 171 1.48 17.18 10.42
CA ARG A 171 2.43 17.68 11.40
C ARG A 171 2.54 16.67 12.55
N ALA A 172 3.75 16.16 12.79
CA ALA A 172 4.01 15.14 13.80
C ALA A 172 5.01 15.63 14.86
N GLU A 173 4.71 15.31 16.11
CA GLU A 173 5.63 15.45 17.23
C GLU A 173 6.26 14.09 17.54
N LEU A 174 7.57 14.00 17.39
CA LEU A 174 8.33 12.78 17.65
C LEU A 174 9.25 12.96 18.84
N LYS A 175 9.47 11.88 19.58
CA LYS A 175 10.38 11.85 20.72
C LYS A 175 11.61 11.00 20.36
N LEU A 176 12.78 11.62 20.35
CA LEU A 176 14.07 11.00 20.04
C LEU A 176 15.00 11.19 21.25
N ASN A 177 15.34 10.10 21.93
CA ASN A 177 16.20 10.15 23.15
C ASN A 177 15.76 11.28 24.10
N GLU A 178 14.50 11.30 24.49
CA GLU A 178 13.85 12.30 25.38
C GLU A 178 13.77 13.72 24.78
N LYS A 179 14.27 13.97 23.57
CA LYS A 179 14.19 15.27 22.89
C LYS A 179 13.05 15.28 21.89
N LYS A 180 12.32 16.41 21.89
CA LYS A 180 11.22 16.65 20.95
C LYS A 180 11.74 17.09 19.60
N VAL A 181 11.26 16.45 18.56
CA VAL A 181 11.40 16.84 17.14
C VAL A 181 10.01 16.99 16.56
N VAL A 182 9.79 18.06 15.78
CA VAL A 182 8.55 18.26 15.04
C VAL A 182 8.85 18.24 13.57
N LEU A 183 8.19 17.34 12.85
CA LEU A 183 8.23 17.28 11.39
C LEU A 183 6.91 17.78 10.81
N GLU A 184 6.99 18.53 9.72
CA GLU A 184 5.87 18.91 8.86
C GLU A 184 6.08 18.26 7.50
N GLN A 185 5.11 17.51 7.02
CA GLN A 185 5.12 16.91 5.69
C GLN A 185 4.02 17.54 4.84
N GLU A 186 4.40 18.00 3.65
CA GLU A 186 3.51 18.57 2.64
C GLU A 186 3.68 17.75 1.36
N THR A 187 2.57 17.29 0.76
CA THR A 187 2.63 16.47 -0.45
C THR A 187 1.29 16.40 -1.16
N GLY A 188 1.32 16.25 -2.48
CA GLY A 188 0.18 15.82 -3.30
C GLY A 188 0.15 14.31 -3.58
N TYR A 189 1.02 13.54 -2.92
CA TYR A 189 1.03 12.08 -3.07
C TYR A 189 -0.31 11.46 -2.60
N PRO A 190 -0.89 10.48 -3.31
CA PRO A 190 -0.33 9.68 -4.39
C PRO A 190 -0.59 10.22 -5.80
N TRP A 191 -1.10 11.44 -5.96
CA TRP A 191 -1.43 12.03 -7.27
C TRP A 191 -0.21 12.58 -8.01
N ASN A 192 0.81 13.02 -7.27
CA ASN A 192 2.13 13.35 -7.81
C ASN A 192 3.23 12.80 -6.90
N GLY A 193 4.48 12.88 -7.37
CA GLY A 193 5.64 12.32 -6.67
C GLY A 193 6.37 13.30 -5.77
N ASP A 194 5.83 14.49 -5.52
CA ASP A 194 6.51 15.54 -4.77
C ASP A 194 6.17 15.47 -3.29
N ILE A 195 7.19 15.34 -2.47
CA ILE A 195 7.08 15.29 -1.01
C ILE A 195 8.08 16.27 -0.41
N ARG A 196 7.64 17.04 0.57
CA ARG A 196 8.45 17.98 1.31
C ARG A 196 8.34 17.69 2.80
N VAL A 197 9.46 17.36 3.45
CA VAL A 197 9.54 17.12 4.90
C VAL A 197 10.39 18.19 5.53
N LYS A 198 9.79 19.05 6.38
CA LYS A 198 10.46 20.15 7.08
C LYS A 198 10.65 19.82 8.55
N VAL A 199 11.82 20.10 9.07
CA VAL A 199 12.07 20.11 10.51
C VAL A 199 11.52 21.43 11.09
N ALA A 200 10.30 21.36 11.63
CA ALA A 200 9.62 22.54 12.20
C ALA A 200 10.18 22.89 13.60
N GLN A 201 10.65 21.86 14.33
CA GLN A 201 11.32 22.01 15.62
C GLN A 201 12.35 20.90 15.81
N GLY A 202 13.54 21.22 16.29
CA GLY A 202 14.62 20.31 16.59
C GLY A 202 15.98 20.99 16.39
N ASN A 203 16.97 20.55 17.17
CA ASN A 203 18.39 20.91 17.00
C ASN A 203 19.22 19.78 17.59
N LEU A 204 19.24 18.63 16.88
CA LEU A 204 19.96 17.44 17.36
C LEU A 204 20.39 16.55 16.19
N PRO A 205 21.44 15.74 16.35
CA PRO A 205 21.80 14.78 15.35
C PRO A 205 20.81 13.60 15.38
N PHE A 206 20.33 13.17 14.22
CA PHE A 206 19.59 11.93 14.04
C PHE A 206 19.61 11.47 12.57
N THR A 207 19.32 10.20 12.35
CA THR A 207 19.16 9.65 11.01
C THR A 207 17.72 9.80 10.57
N MET A 208 17.48 10.45 9.42
CA MET A 208 16.21 10.39 8.72
C MET A 208 16.30 9.33 7.62
N ASN A 209 15.45 8.30 7.71
CA ASN A 209 15.34 7.24 6.72
C ASN A 209 14.13 7.53 5.83
N ILE A 210 14.36 7.93 4.59
CA ILE A 210 13.30 8.20 3.60
C ILE A 210 13.03 6.92 2.83
N ARG A 211 11.78 6.43 2.88
CA ARG A 211 11.38 5.26 2.10
C ARG A 211 11.39 5.58 0.61
N ILE A 212 12.03 4.73 -0.17
CA ILE A 212 11.90 4.73 -1.63
C ILE A 212 10.98 3.57 -1.98
N PRO A 213 9.75 3.82 -2.47
CA PRO A 213 8.74 2.78 -2.72
C PRO A 213 9.20 1.71 -3.70
N GLY A 214 8.67 0.49 -3.56
CA GLY A 214 8.97 -0.65 -4.44
C GLY A 214 8.67 -0.34 -5.90
N TRP A 215 7.56 0.32 -6.19
CA TRP A 215 7.17 0.69 -7.54
C TRP A 215 8.17 1.67 -8.21
N VAL A 216 8.83 2.56 -7.48
CA VAL A 216 9.95 3.39 -7.97
C VAL A 216 11.16 2.52 -8.28
N ARG A 217 11.42 1.52 -7.43
CA ARG A 217 12.56 0.58 -7.56
C ARG A 217 12.32 -0.53 -8.60
N GLY A 218 11.20 -0.46 -9.36
CA GLY A 218 10.87 -1.41 -10.42
C GLY A 218 10.18 -2.69 -9.95
N SER A 219 9.63 -2.72 -8.74
CA SER A 219 8.91 -3.87 -8.18
C SER A 219 7.44 -3.52 -7.90
N VAL A 220 6.50 -4.24 -8.51
CA VAL A 220 5.06 -4.09 -8.28
C VAL A 220 4.71 -4.45 -6.84
N LEU A 221 5.17 -5.61 -6.40
CA LEU A 221 5.14 -6.14 -5.04
C LEU A 221 6.49 -6.83 -4.78
N PRO A 222 6.88 -7.05 -3.52
CA PRO A 222 8.16 -7.70 -3.21
C PRO A 222 8.10 -9.23 -3.43
N SER A 223 7.73 -9.64 -4.63
CA SER A 223 7.63 -11.02 -5.10
C SER A 223 7.61 -11.07 -6.63
N ASP A 224 7.53 -12.27 -7.20
CA ASP A 224 7.37 -12.55 -8.64
C ASP A 224 5.90 -12.73 -9.08
N LEU A 225 4.94 -12.49 -8.17
CA LEU A 225 3.52 -12.68 -8.47
C LEU A 225 3.01 -11.68 -9.52
N TYR A 226 3.56 -10.47 -9.51
CA TYR A 226 3.25 -9.44 -10.49
C TYR A 226 4.55 -8.81 -11.01
N SER A 227 4.55 -8.43 -12.29
CA SER A 227 5.68 -7.79 -12.95
C SER A 227 5.22 -6.71 -13.91
N TYR A 228 6.06 -5.73 -14.16
CA TYR A 228 5.81 -4.76 -15.22
C TYR A 228 5.98 -5.38 -16.60
N ALA A 229 5.16 -4.93 -17.55
CA ALA A 229 5.23 -5.38 -18.94
C ALA A 229 6.33 -4.66 -19.75
N ASP A 230 6.94 -3.65 -19.18
CA ASP A 230 8.00 -2.82 -19.75
C ASP A 230 9.25 -2.84 -18.86
N ASP A 231 10.37 -2.39 -19.42
CA ASP A 231 11.66 -2.24 -18.72
C ASP A 231 11.91 -0.80 -18.27
N LEU A 232 10.88 0.05 -18.17
CA LEU A 232 11.00 1.43 -17.76
C LEU A 232 11.58 1.51 -16.36
N LYS A 233 12.67 2.24 -16.21
CA LYS A 233 13.25 2.56 -14.91
C LYS A 233 12.76 3.93 -14.48
N LEU A 234 12.03 3.99 -13.39
CA LEU A 234 11.64 5.24 -12.76
C LEU A 234 12.81 5.81 -11.96
N GLY A 235 12.92 7.12 -11.99
CA GLY A 235 13.91 7.85 -11.19
C GLY A 235 13.32 8.35 -9.87
N TYR A 236 14.21 8.71 -8.96
CA TYR A 236 13.88 9.52 -7.80
C TYR A 236 15.03 10.49 -7.50
N ARG A 237 14.70 11.62 -6.90
CA ARG A 237 15.69 12.57 -6.37
C ARG A 237 15.35 12.91 -4.94
N VAL A 238 16.37 13.08 -4.12
CA VAL A 238 16.22 13.54 -2.74
C VAL A 238 17.20 14.71 -2.54
N LEU A 239 16.66 15.85 -2.09
CA LEU A 239 17.45 17.04 -1.79
C LEU A 239 17.33 17.37 -0.30
N VAL A 240 18.39 17.92 0.28
CA VAL A 240 18.38 18.50 1.62
C VAL A 240 18.82 19.94 1.51
N ASN A 241 17.92 20.87 1.80
CA ASN A 241 18.15 22.32 1.66
C ASN A 241 18.60 22.70 0.23
N GLY A 242 18.04 22.04 -0.80
CA GLY A 242 18.38 22.27 -2.20
C GLY A 242 19.60 21.52 -2.73
N GLU A 243 20.35 20.83 -1.88
CA GLU A 243 21.52 20.02 -2.29
C GLU A 243 21.11 18.56 -2.44
N GLU A 244 21.44 17.93 -3.58
CA GLU A 244 21.08 16.54 -3.85
C GLU A 244 21.84 15.59 -2.94
N VAL A 245 21.13 14.63 -2.35
CA VAL A 245 21.68 13.59 -1.51
C VAL A 245 21.54 12.25 -2.23
N THR A 246 22.69 11.60 -2.42
CA THR A 246 22.78 10.26 -3.01
C THR A 246 23.31 9.28 -1.98
N GLY A 247 22.98 8.00 -2.14
CA GLY A 247 23.48 6.95 -1.26
C GLY A 247 22.90 5.60 -1.58
N GLU A 248 23.48 4.58 -0.99
CA GLU A 248 22.98 3.22 -1.07
C GLU A 248 21.70 3.06 -0.26
N LEU A 249 20.70 2.40 -0.84
CA LEU A 249 19.48 2.06 -0.14
C LEU A 249 19.72 0.88 0.81
N ARG A 250 19.39 1.08 2.08
CA ARG A 250 19.40 -0.01 3.07
C ARG A 250 17.97 -0.41 3.38
N LYS A 251 17.61 -1.65 3.06
CA LYS A 251 16.24 -2.17 3.24
C LYS A 251 15.18 -1.24 2.64
N GLY A 252 15.48 -0.63 1.47
CA GLY A 252 14.60 0.28 0.75
C GLY A 252 14.49 1.70 1.30
N TYR A 253 15.39 2.10 2.20
CA TYR A 253 15.47 3.47 2.73
C TYR A 253 16.75 4.16 2.30
N LEU A 254 16.64 5.41 1.86
CA LEU A 254 17.76 6.34 1.77
C LEU A 254 18.01 6.92 3.16
N ARG A 255 19.22 6.74 3.67
CA ARG A 255 19.61 7.21 5.00
C ARG A 255 20.32 8.57 4.90
N ILE A 256 19.85 9.52 5.73
CA ILE A 256 20.41 10.87 5.82
C ILE A 256 20.84 11.12 7.26
N ASP A 257 22.14 10.99 7.53
CA ASP A 257 22.71 11.20 8.84
C ASP A 257 23.25 12.64 8.94
N ARG A 258 22.64 13.48 9.79
CA ARG A 258 23.11 14.85 10.03
C ARG A 258 22.61 15.43 11.34
N LYS A 259 23.17 16.58 11.73
CA LYS A 259 22.59 17.41 12.78
C LYS A 259 21.50 18.28 12.16
N TRP A 260 20.24 17.89 12.41
CA TRP A 260 19.09 18.63 11.91
C TRP A 260 18.81 19.87 12.74
N LYS A 261 18.41 20.95 12.08
CA LYS A 261 18.03 22.23 12.68
C LYS A 261 16.61 22.62 12.25
N LYS A 262 15.97 23.46 13.07
CA LYS A 262 14.71 24.10 12.67
C LYS A 262 14.88 24.81 11.33
N GLY A 263 13.99 24.54 10.38
CA GLY A 263 13.99 25.09 9.03
C GLY A 263 14.64 24.20 7.98
N ASP A 264 15.39 23.14 8.37
CA ASP A 264 15.90 22.17 7.39
C ASP A 264 14.76 21.49 6.65
N VAL A 265 14.94 21.25 5.35
CA VAL A 265 13.94 20.67 4.46
C VAL A 265 14.55 19.50 3.70
N VAL A 266 13.82 18.40 3.65
CA VAL A 266 14.05 17.29 2.73
C VAL A 266 12.99 17.35 1.65
N GLU A 267 13.41 17.40 0.39
CA GLU A 267 12.53 17.34 -0.77
C GLU A 267 12.77 16.02 -1.48
N VAL A 268 11.68 15.31 -1.78
CA VAL A 268 11.71 14.02 -2.48
C VAL A 268 10.86 14.15 -3.72
N HIS A 269 11.37 13.68 -4.84
CA HIS A 269 10.64 13.60 -6.09
C HIS A 269 10.71 12.17 -6.63
N PHE A 270 9.55 11.59 -6.95
CA PHE A 270 9.40 10.29 -7.61
C PHE A 270 8.84 10.48 -9.02
N ASP A 271 9.49 9.90 -10.02
CA ASP A 271 8.90 9.83 -11.37
C ASP A 271 7.66 8.93 -11.33
N MET A 272 6.54 9.43 -11.84
CA MET A 272 5.27 8.71 -11.85
C MET A 272 4.71 8.60 -13.27
N HIS A 273 4.87 7.44 -13.88
CA HIS A 273 4.31 7.13 -15.19
C HIS A 273 3.32 5.95 -15.08
N PRO A 274 2.20 5.98 -15.83
CA PRO A 274 1.33 4.81 -15.94
C PRO A 274 2.10 3.63 -16.52
N ARG A 275 1.95 2.46 -15.90
CA ARG A 275 2.62 1.22 -16.32
C ARG A 275 1.63 0.07 -16.40
N VAL A 276 1.88 -0.83 -17.32
CA VAL A 276 1.12 -2.07 -17.47
C VAL A 276 1.73 -3.15 -16.58
N VAL A 277 0.88 -3.82 -15.82
CA VAL A 277 1.25 -4.91 -14.92
C VAL A 277 0.66 -6.22 -15.42
N LYS A 278 1.46 -7.27 -15.36
CA LYS A 278 1.09 -8.66 -15.67
C LYS A 278 1.18 -9.51 -14.40
N ALA A 279 0.25 -10.44 -14.26
CA ALA A 279 0.33 -11.48 -13.24
C ALA A 279 1.25 -12.62 -13.70
N ASN A 280 1.79 -13.36 -12.74
CA ASN A 280 2.48 -14.62 -12.98
C ASN A 280 1.58 -15.60 -13.74
N GLU A 281 2.10 -16.34 -14.71
CA GLU A 281 1.33 -17.26 -15.56
C GLU A 281 0.59 -18.36 -14.80
N LYS A 282 0.99 -18.63 -13.56
CA LYS A 282 0.30 -19.56 -12.66
C LYS A 282 -1.06 -19.05 -12.20
N VAL A 283 -1.31 -17.73 -12.29
CA VAL A 283 -2.61 -17.13 -12.00
C VAL A 283 -3.51 -17.29 -13.22
N VAL A 284 -4.22 -18.39 -13.28
CA VAL A 284 -5.04 -18.77 -14.45
C VAL A 284 -6.12 -17.72 -14.76
N ALA A 285 -6.70 -17.10 -13.72
CA ALA A 285 -7.74 -16.07 -13.88
C ALA A 285 -7.28 -14.81 -14.60
N ASP A 286 -5.96 -14.53 -14.61
CA ASP A 286 -5.39 -13.32 -15.18
C ASP A 286 -4.70 -13.56 -16.54
N ARG A 287 -4.78 -14.77 -17.07
CA ARG A 287 -4.21 -15.06 -18.39
C ARG A 287 -4.83 -14.19 -19.46
N GLY A 288 -3.99 -13.51 -20.24
CA GLY A 288 -4.43 -12.56 -21.27
C GLY A 288 -5.00 -11.25 -20.72
N ARG A 289 -4.89 -11.00 -19.43
CA ARG A 289 -5.31 -9.77 -18.76
C ARG A 289 -4.12 -8.97 -18.25
N VAL A 290 -4.34 -7.68 -18.06
CA VAL A 290 -3.35 -6.77 -17.50
C VAL A 290 -4.05 -5.79 -16.56
N ALA A 291 -3.29 -5.24 -15.62
CA ALA A 291 -3.69 -4.07 -14.85
C ALA A 291 -2.88 -2.85 -15.30
N VAL A 292 -3.38 -1.66 -14.98
CA VAL A 292 -2.66 -0.40 -15.16
C VAL A 292 -2.48 0.23 -13.81
N GLU A 293 -1.26 0.68 -13.50
CA GLU A 293 -0.98 1.42 -12.27
C GLU A 293 -0.16 2.67 -12.55
N ARG A 294 -0.24 3.64 -11.64
CA ARG A 294 0.63 4.82 -11.61
C ARG A 294 0.98 5.15 -10.17
N GLY A 295 2.26 5.08 -9.85
CA GLY A 295 2.68 5.12 -8.45
C GLY A 295 2.07 3.96 -7.66
N PRO A 296 1.49 4.20 -6.48
CA PRO A 296 0.85 3.15 -5.69
C PRO A 296 -0.58 2.82 -6.13
N ILE A 297 -1.18 3.60 -7.04
CA ILE A 297 -2.59 3.49 -7.43
C ILE A 297 -2.76 2.49 -8.58
N VAL A 298 -3.62 1.51 -8.39
CA VAL A 298 -4.10 0.60 -9.43
C VAL A 298 -5.41 1.15 -10.00
N TYR A 299 -5.43 1.38 -11.31
CA TYR A 299 -6.62 1.89 -11.99
C TYR A 299 -7.61 0.78 -12.27
N CYS A 300 -8.89 1.13 -12.25
CA CYS A 300 -9.97 0.28 -12.74
C CYS A 300 -10.79 1.02 -13.81
N ALA A 301 -11.41 0.27 -14.71
CA ALA A 301 -12.42 0.80 -15.62
C ALA A 301 -13.80 0.55 -15.02
N GLU A 302 -14.63 1.58 -14.94
CA GLU A 302 -15.99 1.48 -14.39
C GLU A 302 -17.03 1.78 -15.47
N TRP A 303 -18.19 1.09 -15.43
CA TRP A 303 -19.26 1.31 -16.39
C TRP A 303 -19.87 2.71 -16.30
N ALA A 304 -19.84 3.31 -15.13
CA ALA A 304 -20.34 4.67 -14.93
C ALA A 304 -19.57 5.72 -15.76
N ASP A 305 -18.32 5.42 -16.10
CA ASP A 305 -17.42 6.30 -16.86
C ASP A 305 -17.32 5.95 -18.35
N ASN A 306 -18.03 4.89 -18.80
CA ASN A 306 -17.86 4.36 -20.15
C ASN A 306 -19.19 3.99 -20.81
N ASP A 307 -19.41 4.40 -22.05
CA ASP A 307 -20.63 4.12 -22.84
C ASP A 307 -20.63 2.74 -23.51
N PHE A 308 -19.66 1.88 -23.19
CA PHE A 308 -19.48 0.55 -23.78
C PHE A 308 -19.16 -0.49 -22.71
N ASN A 309 -19.23 -1.78 -23.11
CA ASN A 309 -18.86 -2.86 -22.20
C ASN A 309 -17.35 -2.83 -21.93
N ILE A 310 -16.96 -2.45 -20.71
CA ILE A 310 -15.57 -2.32 -20.26
C ILE A 310 -14.78 -3.63 -20.35
N GLN A 311 -15.45 -4.78 -20.33
CA GLN A 311 -14.79 -6.08 -20.50
C GLN A 311 -14.25 -6.31 -21.92
N ASN A 312 -14.65 -5.48 -22.89
CA ASN A 312 -14.14 -5.48 -24.24
C ASN A 312 -12.93 -4.56 -24.46
N ILE A 313 -12.41 -3.94 -23.41
CA ILE A 313 -11.21 -3.10 -23.51
C ILE A 313 -10.01 -3.99 -23.83
N ILE A 314 -9.34 -3.68 -24.93
CA ILE A 314 -8.09 -4.33 -25.34
C ILE A 314 -7.01 -3.25 -25.38
N LEU A 315 -5.94 -3.45 -24.63
CA LEU A 315 -4.78 -2.58 -24.70
C LEU A 315 -3.89 -2.99 -25.88
N ASN A 316 -3.40 -2.00 -26.61
CA ASN A 316 -2.37 -2.21 -27.63
C ASN A 316 -1.09 -2.75 -26.97
N ARG A 317 -0.24 -3.39 -27.78
CA ARG A 317 1.04 -3.96 -27.30
C ARG A 317 1.95 -2.90 -26.65
N HIS A 318 1.88 -1.65 -27.13
CA HIS A 318 2.60 -0.50 -26.60
C HIS A 318 1.60 0.65 -26.36
N PRO A 319 0.82 0.60 -25.26
CA PRO A 319 -0.20 1.59 -25.03
C PRO A 319 0.43 2.94 -24.67
N LYS A 320 -0.17 4.02 -25.17
CA LYS A 320 0.17 5.39 -24.76
C LYS A 320 -0.90 5.84 -23.77
N PHE A 321 -0.48 6.28 -22.60
CA PHE A 321 -1.37 6.80 -21.57
C PHE A 321 -1.28 8.32 -21.50
N GLN A 322 -2.42 8.95 -21.29
CA GLN A 322 -2.52 10.35 -20.89
C GLN A 322 -3.16 10.40 -19.53
N VAL A 323 -2.54 11.10 -18.61
CA VAL A 323 -3.07 11.33 -17.26
C VAL A 323 -3.80 12.64 -17.25
N THR A 324 -5.08 12.61 -16.88
CA THR A 324 -5.90 13.82 -16.71
C THR A 324 -6.53 13.77 -15.32
N GLU A 325 -6.58 14.91 -14.66
CA GLU A 325 -7.33 15.06 -13.42
C GLU A 325 -8.77 15.46 -13.78
N LYS A 326 -9.75 14.78 -13.24
CA LYS A 326 -11.14 15.25 -13.27
C LYS A 326 -11.33 16.18 -12.08
N PRO A 327 -12.02 17.32 -12.26
CA PRO A 327 -12.34 18.24 -11.18
C PRO A 327 -13.28 17.62 -10.14
#